data_ab5dd2c5ce745dedacbd87bea97ce4f0
#
_entry.id   ab5dd2c5ce745dedacbd87bea97ce4f0
#
_cell.length_a   1.000
_cell.length_b   1.000
_cell.length_c   1.000
_cell.angle_alpha   90.00
_cell.angle_beta   90.00
_cell.angle_gamma   90.00
#
_symmetry.space_group_name_H-M   'P 1'
#
loop_
_entity.id
_entity.type
_entity.pdbx_description
1 polymer ?
#
loop_
_entity_poly.entity_id
_entity_poly.type
_entity_poly.pdbx_seq_one_letter_code
_entity_poly.pdbx_strand_id
1 'polypeptide(L)'
;MFLRPLIAVGLALAMAGSVASAAPMTRNDALAQAKRGKTAQQIVREAFPGSQLKQVPQQTVRILVADQAKQVVMQGKTALRLVDEGRRGATGRQVEVGHRILVKRHGKTGFAVTDLDVPGSKSLKFIGPVRLDSGSAETGIRMSDPLELRYRGSLRVVTSSGRTMAVINQTSTENYIKGVLPGDMPPEWGDTGNEALVAGAVAARSRALYAKSNISGKFNATADEPLYLGIDGERPQTNAAIDQSKGWALLLAGRPLEAEFPVIPGDVVVFQPEAGKPSQVAFAKNTVVPGSKPGLGGQAVQMAMSYAGTPYVWGGAKPGGFDCSGLVYWVYGQLGMRLPRVAEDQATVGAYVPFAQLKPGDAVFFADSSGYIGHMGLYIGGGQMVHAPQTGDVVKVTDISSGRYFERFAGGRRYSP
;
A
#
# COMPACT_ATOMS: atom_id res chain seq x y z
N MET A 1 -4.87 -18.81 35.27
CA MET A 1 -5.23 -17.48 35.85
C MET A 1 -3.91 -16.75 36.10
N PHE A 2 -3.39 -16.08 35.06
CA PHE A 2 -2.26 -15.14 35.16
C PHE A 2 -2.59 -13.93 34.34
N LEU A 3 -3.02 -12.87 35.02
CA LEU A 3 -3.15 -11.53 34.50
C LEU A 3 -1.75 -11.01 34.16
N ARG A 4 -1.54 -10.59 32.91
CA ARG A 4 -0.43 -9.71 32.53
C ARG A 4 -0.88 -8.26 32.67
N PRO A 5 -0.09 -7.37 33.27
CA PRO A 5 -0.46 -5.96 33.39
C PRO A 5 -0.30 -5.25 32.05
N LEU A 6 -1.33 -4.48 31.70
CA LEU A 6 -1.25 -3.40 30.73
C LEU A 6 -0.23 -2.36 31.25
N ILE A 7 0.91 -2.26 30.60
CA ILE A 7 1.79 -1.10 30.80
C ILE A 7 1.27 0.01 29.89
N ALA A 8 0.56 0.93 30.50
CA ALA A 8 0.25 2.23 29.93
C ALA A 8 1.58 2.99 29.72
N VAL A 9 1.97 3.21 28.46
CA VAL A 9 2.97 4.22 28.09
C VAL A 9 2.25 5.57 27.97
N GLY A 10 1.85 6.08 29.08
CA GLY A 10 1.36 7.42 29.26
C GLY A 10 1.94 7.96 30.55
N LEU A 11 3.11 8.58 30.50
CA LEU A 11 3.54 9.67 31.42
C LEU A 11 5.04 9.93 31.27
N ALA A 12 5.38 10.76 30.30
CA ALA A 12 6.60 11.54 30.36
C ALA A 12 6.41 12.86 29.59
N LEU A 13 5.33 13.58 29.91
CA LEU A 13 5.19 14.99 29.53
C LEU A 13 4.48 15.75 30.66
N ALA A 14 5.11 15.81 31.82
CA ALA A 14 4.70 16.72 32.88
C ALA A 14 5.96 17.30 33.52
N MET A 15 6.45 18.38 32.96
CA MET A 15 7.20 19.50 33.54
C MET A 15 7.71 20.42 32.42
N ALA A 16 6.82 21.20 31.82
CA ALA A 16 7.14 22.52 31.27
C ALA A 16 5.79 23.20 30.95
N GLY A 17 5.66 24.43 31.37
CA GLY A 17 4.49 25.27 31.39
C GLY A 17 3.53 25.13 30.21
N SER A 18 2.27 25.42 30.44
CA SER A 18 1.16 25.39 29.48
C SER A 18 1.48 26.19 28.20
N VAL A 19 2.17 25.55 27.29
CA VAL A 19 2.16 25.91 25.88
C VAL A 19 0.91 25.20 25.35
N ALA A 20 -0.10 25.98 24.97
CA ALA A 20 -1.22 25.45 24.21
C ALA A 20 -0.62 24.58 23.09
N SER A 21 -0.94 23.28 23.07
CA SER A 21 -0.46 22.36 22.05
C SER A 21 -1.05 22.86 20.74
N ALA A 22 -0.24 23.57 19.96
CA ALA A 22 -0.60 23.93 18.60
C ALA A 22 -0.94 22.61 17.85
N ALA A 23 -2.02 22.61 17.09
CA ALA A 23 -2.36 21.46 16.25
C ALA A 23 -1.15 21.09 15.39
N PRO A 24 -0.88 19.80 15.15
CA PRO A 24 0.26 19.38 14.35
C PRO A 24 0.17 19.98 12.95
N MET A 25 1.31 20.43 12.41
CA MET A 25 1.41 20.97 11.05
C MET A 25 0.94 19.92 10.04
N THR A 26 -0.03 20.27 9.22
CA THR A 26 -0.56 19.39 8.17
C THR A 26 0.31 19.47 6.91
N ARG A 27 0.07 18.56 5.96
CA ARG A 27 0.75 18.63 4.65
C ARG A 27 0.41 19.92 3.89
N ASN A 28 -0.82 20.44 3.99
CA ASN A 28 -1.22 21.69 3.35
C ASN A 28 -0.56 22.91 4.02
N ASP A 29 -0.35 22.86 5.33
CA ASP A 29 0.45 23.87 6.03
C ASP A 29 1.90 23.84 5.54
N ALA A 30 2.49 22.66 5.34
CA ALA A 30 3.82 22.51 4.77
C ALA A 30 3.90 23.12 3.35
N LEU A 31 2.89 22.87 2.50
CA LEU A 31 2.80 23.51 1.19
C LEU A 31 2.69 25.04 1.29
N ALA A 32 1.84 25.55 2.21
CA ALA A 32 1.70 26.98 2.41
C ALA A 32 3.01 27.63 2.88
N GLN A 33 3.78 26.94 3.73
CA GLN A 33 5.08 27.38 4.18
C GLN A 33 6.10 27.40 3.03
N ALA A 34 6.12 26.35 2.19
CA ALA A 34 6.99 26.30 1.01
C ALA A 34 6.69 27.44 0.03
N LYS A 35 5.41 27.73 -0.24
CA LYS A 35 4.98 28.85 -1.08
C LYS A 35 5.35 30.24 -0.51
N ARG A 36 5.58 30.32 0.80
CA ARG A 36 6.10 31.53 1.45
C ARG A 36 7.63 31.59 1.46
N GLY A 37 8.31 30.68 0.76
CA GLY A 37 9.76 30.66 0.61
C GLY A 37 10.51 29.95 1.75
N LYS A 38 9.82 29.20 2.61
CA LYS A 38 10.53 28.40 3.63
C LYS A 38 11.16 27.17 3.00
N THR A 39 12.39 26.88 3.43
CA THR A 39 13.09 25.65 3.06
C THR A 39 12.52 24.44 3.77
N ALA A 40 12.74 23.25 3.21
CA ALA A 40 12.33 21.99 3.82
C ALA A 40 12.87 21.83 5.25
N GLN A 41 14.10 22.27 5.52
CA GLN A 41 14.69 22.25 6.86
C GLN A 41 13.92 23.12 7.87
N GLN A 42 13.45 24.30 7.44
CA GLN A 42 12.61 25.17 8.27
C GLN A 42 11.24 24.53 8.53
N ILE A 43 10.62 23.97 7.48
CA ILE A 43 9.33 23.29 7.57
C ILE A 43 9.40 22.12 8.56
N VAL A 44 10.38 21.23 8.45
CA VAL A 44 10.49 20.06 9.36
C VAL A 44 10.83 20.47 10.79
N ARG A 45 11.60 21.55 11.00
CA ARG A 45 11.90 22.06 12.36
C ARG A 45 10.65 22.58 13.05
N GLU A 46 9.79 23.25 12.32
CA GLU A 46 8.51 23.77 12.84
C GLU A 46 7.49 22.66 13.06
N ALA A 47 7.41 21.71 12.11
CA ALA A 47 6.47 20.58 12.19
C ALA A 47 6.83 19.60 13.32
N PHE A 48 8.13 19.43 13.61
CA PHE A 48 8.63 18.43 14.55
C PHE A 48 9.58 19.06 15.58
N PRO A 49 9.06 19.90 16.47
CA PRO A 49 9.87 20.62 17.46
C PRO A 49 10.62 19.65 18.37
N GLY A 50 11.86 20.00 18.73
CA GLY A 50 12.74 19.17 19.56
C GLY A 50 13.46 18.05 18.83
N SER A 51 13.10 17.74 17.58
CA SER A 51 13.83 16.78 16.77
C SER A 51 15.10 17.38 16.15
N GLN A 52 16.03 16.50 15.80
CA GLN A 52 17.26 16.86 15.10
C GLN A 52 17.25 16.26 13.69
N LEU A 53 17.50 17.11 12.69
CA LEU A 53 17.71 16.66 11.31
C LEU A 53 19.13 16.17 11.16
N LYS A 54 19.33 14.89 10.82
CA LYS A 54 20.66 14.27 10.67
C LYS A 54 20.75 13.39 9.43
N GLN A 55 21.97 13.28 8.90
CA GLN A 55 22.30 12.28 7.91
C GLN A 55 22.34 10.89 8.57
N VAL A 56 21.67 9.94 7.96
CA VAL A 56 21.64 8.54 8.41
C VAL A 56 22.05 7.62 7.25
N PRO A 57 22.73 6.50 7.56
CA PRO A 57 23.11 5.54 6.53
C PRO A 57 21.85 4.89 5.95
N GLN A 58 21.91 4.55 4.66
CA GLN A 58 20.86 3.80 4.00
C GLN A 58 20.62 2.47 4.70
N GLN A 59 19.36 2.16 4.92
CA GLN A 59 18.92 0.94 5.60
C GLN A 59 18.08 0.06 4.66
N THR A 60 18.02 -1.22 4.97
CA THR A 60 17.08 -2.14 4.34
C THR A 60 15.80 -2.22 5.15
N VAL A 61 14.65 -2.09 4.49
CA VAL A 61 13.32 -2.31 5.06
C VAL A 61 12.68 -3.55 4.45
N ARG A 62 11.79 -4.16 5.21
CA ARG A 62 11.03 -5.36 4.83
C ARG A 62 9.56 -5.03 4.93
N ILE A 63 8.86 -5.07 3.82
CA ILE A 63 7.47 -4.66 3.69
C ILE A 63 6.63 -5.90 3.39
N LEU A 64 5.59 -6.17 4.18
CA LEU A 64 4.59 -7.19 3.87
C LEU A 64 3.72 -6.66 2.73
N VAL A 65 3.87 -7.21 1.53
CA VAL A 65 3.14 -6.77 0.32
C VAL A 65 1.99 -7.68 -0.04
N ALA A 66 1.97 -8.91 0.45
CA ALA A 66 0.81 -9.79 0.37
C ALA A 66 0.82 -10.77 1.54
N ASP A 67 -0.37 -11.12 2.06
CA ASP A 67 -0.57 -12.17 3.05
C ASP A 67 -1.67 -13.13 2.59
N GLN A 68 -1.76 -14.31 3.18
CA GLN A 68 -2.75 -15.35 2.90
C GLN A 68 -2.78 -15.83 1.43
N ALA A 69 -1.72 -15.59 0.64
CA ALA A 69 -1.63 -16.02 -0.74
C ALA A 69 -1.61 -17.56 -0.85
N LYS A 70 -2.43 -18.11 -1.76
CA LYS A 70 -2.44 -19.55 -2.08
C LYS A 70 -1.35 -19.91 -3.09
N GLN A 71 -1.02 -18.97 -3.95
CA GLN A 71 0.09 -19.03 -4.91
C GLN A 71 0.68 -17.64 -5.13
N VAL A 72 1.90 -17.59 -5.64
CA VAL A 72 2.59 -16.34 -5.99
C VAL A 72 3.23 -16.52 -7.35
N VAL A 73 2.97 -15.61 -8.29
CA VAL A 73 3.62 -15.58 -9.60
C VAL A 73 4.47 -14.33 -9.72
N MET A 74 5.74 -14.52 -10.06
CA MET A 74 6.73 -13.43 -10.16
C MET A 74 7.47 -13.49 -11.48
N GLN A 75 7.84 -12.32 -12.02
CA GLN A 75 8.52 -12.17 -13.31
C GLN A 75 9.47 -10.97 -13.27
N GLY A 76 10.60 -11.03 -13.99
CA GLY A 76 11.52 -9.91 -14.16
C GLY A 76 11.66 -9.49 -15.62
N LYS A 77 11.86 -8.18 -15.85
CA LYS A 77 12.32 -7.66 -17.14
C LYS A 77 13.83 -7.83 -17.36
N THR A 78 14.55 -8.25 -16.32
CA THR A 78 15.95 -8.64 -16.32
C THR A 78 16.08 -10.02 -15.70
N ALA A 79 17.22 -10.69 -15.87
CA ALA A 79 17.47 -11.98 -15.23
C ALA A 79 17.26 -11.88 -13.71
N LEU A 80 16.53 -12.83 -13.16
CA LEU A 80 16.29 -12.95 -11.72
C LEU A 80 17.19 -14.02 -11.12
N ARG A 81 17.50 -13.87 -9.84
CA ARG A 81 18.18 -14.89 -9.05
C ARG A 81 17.23 -15.51 -8.05
N LEU A 82 16.95 -16.79 -8.21
CA LEU A 82 16.06 -17.57 -7.35
C LEU A 82 16.89 -18.30 -6.28
N VAL A 83 16.56 -18.08 -5.00
CA VAL A 83 17.32 -18.61 -3.84
C VAL A 83 16.41 -19.40 -2.91
N ASP A 84 16.85 -20.61 -2.51
CA ASP A 84 16.26 -21.39 -1.41
C ASP A 84 16.97 -21.01 -0.10
N GLU A 85 16.39 -20.14 0.70
CA GLU A 85 16.99 -19.68 1.96
C GLU A 85 17.01 -20.74 3.06
N GLY A 86 16.34 -21.88 2.87
CA GLY A 86 16.42 -23.01 3.80
C GLY A 86 17.71 -23.82 3.68
N ARG A 87 18.50 -23.60 2.63
CA ARG A 87 19.78 -24.31 2.42
C ARG A 87 20.95 -23.41 2.76
N ARG A 88 21.80 -23.85 3.68
CA ARG A 88 23.07 -23.16 4.00
C ARG A 88 23.95 -23.11 2.74
N GLY A 89 24.50 -21.94 2.43
CA GLY A 89 25.38 -21.73 1.26
C GLY A 89 24.68 -21.83 -0.09
N ALA A 90 23.35 -21.74 -0.14
CA ALA A 90 22.62 -21.80 -1.40
C ALA A 90 23.09 -20.72 -2.39
N THR A 91 23.75 -21.15 -3.45
CA THR A 91 23.98 -20.30 -4.62
C THR A 91 22.64 -20.19 -5.37
N GLY A 92 22.18 -18.94 -5.60
CA GLY A 92 20.91 -18.75 -6.30
C GLY A 92 20.99 -19.28 -7.75
N ARG A 93 19.88 -19.85 -8.21
CA ARG A 93 19.70 -20.25 -9.62
C ARG A 93 19.27 -19.03 -10.44
N GLN A 94 19.86 -18.87 -11.61
CA GLN A 94 19.45 -17.84 -12.54
C GLN A 94 18.14 -18.23 -13.23
N VAL A 95 17.21 -17.28 -13.33
CA VAL A 95 15.96 -17.37 -14.08
C VAL A 95 16.11 -16.48 -15.30
N GLU A 96 15.72 -16.98 -16.45
CA GLU A 96 15.81 -16.22 -17.70
C GLU A 96 14.87 -14.99 -17.68
N VAL A 97 15.23 -14.02 -18.51
CA VAL A 97 14.46 -12.78 -18.65
C VAL A 97 13.05 -13.07 -19.14
N GLY A 98 12.07 -12.50 -18.45
CA GLY A 98 10.67 -12.65 -18.83
C GLY A 98 10.01 -13.93 -18.35
N HIS A 99 10.73 -14.89 -17.79
CA HIS A 99 10.12 -16.11 -17.27
C HIS A 99 9.30 -15.86 -16.01
N ARG A 100 8.11 -16.51 -15.96
CA ARG A 100 7.17 -16.46 -14.83
C ARG A 100 7.44 -17.60 -13.86
N ILE A 101 7.74 -17.25 -12.64
CA ILE A 101 8.02 -18.21 -11.57
C ILE A 101 6.80 -18.33 -10.66
N LEU A 102 6.19 -19.51 -10.67
CA LEU A 102 5.09 -19.88 -9.79
C LEU A 102 5.65 -20.49 -8.50
N VAL A 103 5.22 -19.97 -7.37
CA VAL A 103 5.50 -20.51 -6.04
C VAL A 103 4.21 -20.97 -5.38
N LYS A 104 4.19 -22.22 -4.90
CA LYS A 104 3.09 -22.80 -4.11
C LYS A 104 3.62 -23.46 -2.85
N ARG A 105 2.76 -23.64 -1.86
CA ARG A 105 3.10 -24.41 -0.65
C ARG A 105 3.37 -25.89 -1.00
N HIS A 106 4.40 -26.45 -0.38
CA HIS A 106 4.71 -27.89 -0.45
C HIS A 106 5.04 -28.44 0.94
N GLY A 107 4.21 -29.34 1.43
CA GLY A 107 4.34 -29.86 2.80
C GLY A 107 4.09 -28.79 3.90
N LYS A 108 4.67 -29.02 5.07
CA LYS A 108 4.46 -28.13 6.24
C LYS A 108 5.26 -26.82 6.15
N THR A 109 6.48 -26.86 5.66
CA THR A 109 7.42 -25.72 5.68
C THR A 109 8.00 -25.35 4.31
N GLY A 110 7.91 -26.24 3.33
CA GLY A 110 8.54 -26.06 2.02
C GLY A 110 7.65 -25.41 0.96
N PHE A 111 8.26 -25.24 -0.21
CA PHE A 111 7.64 -24.64 -1.39
C PHE A 111 7.92 -25.48 -2.64
N ALA A 112 6.96 -25.51 -3.56
CA ALA A 112 7.13 -25.98 -4.93
C ALA A 112 7.29 -24.75 -5.83
N VAL A 113 8.38 -24.70 -6.56
CA VAL A 113 8.74 -23.59 -7.44
C VAL A 113 8.80 -24.10 -8.88
N THR A 114 8.01 -23.52 -9.76
CA THR A 114 7.89 -23.94 -11.17
C THR A 114 8.14 -22.76 -12.09
N ASP A 115 8.97 -22.96 -13.10
CA ASP A 115 9.08 -22.04 -14.22
C ASP A 115 7.96 -22.35 -15.21
N LEU A 116 7.03 -21.41 -15.39
CA LEU A 116 5.84 -21.60 -16.22
C LEU A 116 6.11 -21.51 -17.71
N ASP A 117 7.24 -20.94 -18.10
CA ASP A 117 7.59 -20.66 -19.49
C ASP A 117 8.58 -21.70 -20.07
N VAL A 118 8.99 -22.69 -19.26
CA VAL A 118 9.77 -23.85 -19.72
C VAL A 118 8.82 -25.05 -19.92
N PRO A 119 8.61 -25.51 -21.17
CA PRO A 119 7.76 -26.67 -21.45
C PRO A 119 8.23 -27.92 -20.68
N GLY A 120 7.30 -28.59 -20.01
CA GLY A 120 7.61 -29.79 -19.22
C GLY A 120 8.42 -29.53 -17.93
N SER A 121 8.52 -28.28 -17.49
CA SER A 121 9.24 -27.91 -16.27
C SER A 121 8.67 -28.65 -15.06
N LYS A 122 9.56 -29.39 -14.35
CA LYS A 122 9.20 -30.02 -13.07
C LYS A 122 9.39 -29.02 -11.95
N SER A 123 8.44 -29.02 -11.00
CA SER A 123 8.56 -28.19 -9.81
C SER A 123 9.80 -28.54 -8.99
N LEU A 124 10.60 -27.55 -8.67
CA LEU A 124 11.71 -27.65 -7.73
C LEU A 124 11.16 -27.61 -6.30
N LYS A 125 11.69 -28.47 -5.43
CA LYS A 125 11.34 -28.49 -4.00
C LYS A 125 12.29 -27.61 -3.21
N PHE A 126 11.77 -26.58 -2.57
CA PHE A 126 12.49 -25.68 -1.69
C PHE A 126 12.10 -26.00 -0.24
N ILE A 127 13.07 -26.05 0.66
CA ILE A 127 12.87 -26.41 2.08
C ILE A 127 12.68 -25.19 2.99
N GLY A 128 13.02 -23.99 2.51
CA GLY A 128 12.88 -22.71 3.24
C GLY A 128 12.24 -21.62 2.40
N PRO A 129 12.26 -20.40 2.90
CA PRO A 129 11.75 -19.26 2.16
C PRO A 129 12.34 -19.17 0.75
N VAL A 130 11.49 -18.78 -0.20
CA VAL A 130 11.88 -18.55 -1.60
C VAL A 130 12.16 -17.08 -1.78
N ARG A 131 13.39 -16.72 -2.18
CA ARG A 131 13.74 -15.34 -2.49
C ARG A 131 14.05 -15.21 -3.98
N LEU A 132 13.48 -14.18 -4.59
CA LEU A 132 13.85 -13.68 -5.90
C LEU A 132 14.55 -12.35 -5.74
N ASP A 133 15.76 -12.25 -6.27
CA ASP A 133 16.52 -11.00 -6.33
C ASP A 133 16.40 -10.43 -7.75
N SER A 134 16.13 -9.13 -7.86
CA SER A 134 16.15 -8.42 -9.13
C SER A 134 17.59 -8.19 -9.58
N GLY A 135 17.88 -8.49 -10.85
CA GLY A 135 19.15 -8.11 -11.48
C GLY A 135 19.27 -6.62 -11.79
N SER A 136 18.20 -5.85 -11.65
CA SER A 136 18.15 -4.41 -11.91
C SER A 136 17.34 -3.68 -10.83
N ALA A 137 17.93 -2.59 -10.33
CA ALA A 137 17.25 -1.70 -9.41
C ALA A 137 16.12 -0.90 -10.08
N GLU A 138 16.15 -0.73 -11.40
CA GLU A 138 15.20 0.11 -12.14
C GLU A 138 13.92 -0.65 -12.53
N THR A 139 14.04 -1.85 -13.03
CA THR A 139 12.92 -2.62 -13.56
C THR A 139 12.17 -3.41 -12.50
N GLY A 140 12.85 -3.79 -11.43
CA GLY A 140 12.29 -4.53 -10.30
C GLY A 140 11.76 -5.92 -10.67
N ILE A 141 10.97 -6.47 -9.75
CA ILE A 141 10.25 -7.74 -9.90
C ILE A 141 8.77 -7.46 -9.98
N ARG A 142 8.11 -7.92 -11.06
CA ARG A 142 6.65 -7.91 -11.18
C ARG A 142 6.08 -9.10 -10.44
N MET A 143 5.17 -8.88 -9.53
CA MET A 143 4.29 -9.88 -8.95
C MET A 143 2.95 -9.78 -9.70
N SER A 144 2.51 -10.86 -10.34
CA SER A 144 1.26 -10.88 -11.12
C SER A 144 0.15 -11.70 -10.45
N ASP A 145 0.46 -12.34 -9.33
CA ASP A 145 -0.50 -13.04 -8.47
C ASP A 145 0.09 -13.08 -7.05
N PRO A 146 -0.59 -12.67 -5.99
CA PRO A 146 -1.99 -12.22 -5.95
C PRO A 146 -2.23 -10.75 -6.36
N LEU A 147 -1.19 -9.96 -6.59
CA LEU A 147 -1.25 -8.53 -6.93
C LEU A 147 -0.42 -8.24 -8.17
N GLU A 148 -0.91 -7.39 -9.06
CA GLU A 148 -0.17 -7.01 -10.27
C GLU A 148 0.62 -5.70 -10.05
N LEU A 149 1.71 -5.79 -9.29
CA LEU A 149 2.58 -4.67 -8.94
C LEU A 149 4.06 -5.02 -9.14
N ARG A 150 4.88 -3.99 -9.34
CA ARG A 150 6.34 -4.11 -9.50
C ARG A 150 7.05 -3.58 -8.25
N TYR A 151 8.07 -4.31 -7.82
CA TYR A 151 8.82 -3.98 -6.62
C TYR A 151 10.32 -3.92 -6.87
N ARG A 152 10.98 -2.88 -6.36
CA ARG A 152 12.45 -2.79 -6.33
C ARG A 152 13.02 -3.72 -5.28
N GLY A 153 14.25 -4.18 -5.50
CA GLY A 153 14.94 -5.07 -4.55
C GLY A 153 14.54 -6.53 -4.73
N SER A 154 14.29 -7.24 -3.65
CA SER A 154 13.94 -8.66 -3.68
C SER A 154 12.51 -8.92 -3.17
N LEU A 155 11.89 -9.99 -3.67
CA LEU A 155 10.66 -10.55 -3.13
C LEU A 155 10.96 -11.87 -2.42
N ARG A 156 10.48 -11.99 -1.20
CA ARG A 156 10.70 -13.15 -0.34
C ARG A 156 9.36 -13.79 0.03
N VAL A 157 9.11 -15.00 -0.46
CA VAL A 157 7.91 -15.78 -0.14
C VAL A 157 8.18 -16.63 1.10
N VAL A 158 7.36 -16.44 2.13
CA VAL A 158 7.46 -17.13 3.41
C VAL A 158 6.14 -17.82 3.76
N THR A 159 6.18 -18.73 4.71
CA THR A 159 4.96 -19.33 5.25
C THR A 159 4.15 -18.29 6.04
N SER A 160 2.85 -18.24 5.80
CA SER A 160 1.87 -17.54 6.63
C SER A 160 1.05 -18.54 7.46
N SER A 161 -0.16 -18.21 7.85
CA SER A 161 -1.03 -19.11 8.61
C SER A 161 -1.57 -20.25 7.73
N GLY A 162 -1.79 -21.41 8.32
CA GLY A 162 -2.33 -22.58 7.64
C GLY A 162 -1.46 -23.03 6.45
N ARG A 163 -2.07 -23.14 5.26
CA ARG A 163 -1.39 -23.51 4.00
C ARG A 163 -1.10 -22.32 3.08
N THR A 164 -1.17 -21.12 3.61
CA THR A 164 -0.97 -19.89 2.84
C THR A 164 0.47 -19.35 2.93
N MET A 165 0.75 -18.33 2.15
CA MET A 165 2.05 -17.69 2.04
C MET A 165 1.91 -16.19 2.26
N ALA A 166 2.99 -15.58 2.72
CA ALA A 166 3.14 -14.13 2.73
C ALA A 166 4.29 -13.75 1.79
N VAL A 167 4.16 -12.60 1.15
CA VAL A 167 5.22 -12.02 0.31
C VAL A 167 5.76 -10.77 0.99
N ILE A 168 7.07 -10.74 1.14
CA ILE A 168 7.80 -9.65 1.78
C ILE A 168 8.70 -9.02 0.72
N ASN A 169 8.50 -7.75 0.41
CA ASN A 169 9.45 -6.96 -0.35
C ASN A 169 10.59 -6.52 0.56
N GLN A 170 11.81 -6.77 0.16
CA GLN A 170 13.01 -6.32 0.84
C GLN A 170 13.76 -5.35 -0.07
N THR A 171 13.82 -4.08 0.35
CA THR A 171 14.40 -3.01 -0.45
C THR A 171 15.08 -1.97 0.43
N SER A 172 15.73 -1.00 -0.18
CA SER A 172 16.32 0.12 0.57
C SER A 172 15.25 1.10 1.07
N THR A 173 15.57 1.84 2.13
CA THR A 173 14.69 2.91 2.63
C THR A 173 14.32 3.89 1.52
N GLU A 174 15.30 4.31 0.68
CA GLU A 174 15.04 5.24 -0.43
C GLU A 174 14.05 4.67 -1.46
N ASN A 175 14.23 3.42 -1.85
CA ASN A 175 13.29 2.77 -2.78
C ASN A 175 11.89 2.59 -2.18
N TYR A 176 11.81 2.33 -0.88
CA TYR A 176 10.53 2.23 -0.19
C TYR A 176 9.78 3.56 -0.20
N ILE A 177 10.46 4.66 0.19
CA ILE A 177 9.78 5.97 0.24
C ILE A 177 9.41 6.49 -1.15
N LYS A 178 10.08 6.08 -2.24
CA LYS A 178 9.65 6.38 -3.63
C LYS A 178 8.26 5.83 -3.94
N GLY A 179 7.93 4.65 -3.42
CA GLY A 179 6.61 4.05 -3.59
C GLY A 179 5.55 4.50 -2.57
N VAL A 180 5.95 5.26 -1.54
CA VAL A 180 5.06 5.74 -0.46
C VAL A 180 4.78 7.23 -0.57
N LEU A 181 5.82 8.05 -0.79
CA LEU A 181 5.72 9.52 -0.73
C LEU A 181 4.62 10.11 -1.63
N PRO A 182 4.39 9.59 -2.85
CA PRO A 182 3.29 10.08 -3.68
C PRO A 182 1.91 9.92 -3.04
N GLY A 183 1.74 8.96 -2.13
CA GLY A 183 0.54 8.80 -1.33
C GLY A 183 0.42 9.77 -0.15
N ASP A 184 1.54 10.13 0.44
CA ASP A 184 1.60 11.06 1.57
C ASP A 184 1.55 12.53 1.11
N MET A 185 2.20 12.85 -0.01
CA MET A 185 2.38 14.22 -0.52
C MET A 185 2.02 14.30 -2.01
N PRO A 186 1.14 15.24 -2.43
CA PRO A 186 0.73 15.39 -3.83
C PRO A 186 1.91 15.68 -4.76
N PRO A 187 2.18 14.82 -5.77
CA PRO A 187 3.31 15.01 -6.68
C PRO A 187 3.27 16.32 -7.48
N GLU A 188 2.06 16.82 -7.79
CA GLU A 188 1.81 18.07 -8.50
C GLU A 188 2.34 19.31 -7.76
N TRP A 189 2.74 19.18 -6.50
CA TRP A 189 3.39 20.25 -5.75
C TRP A 189 4.84 20.50 -6.20
N GLY A 190 5.42 19.62 -7.03
CA GLY A 190 6.80 19.75 -7.49
C GLY A 190 7.13 21.12 -8.08
N ASP A 191 6.19 21.72 -8.83
CA ASP A 191 6.41 23.00 -9.50
C ASP A 191 6.31 24.23 -8.58
N THR A 192 5.51 24.16 -7.50
CA THR A 192 5.20 25.31 -6.65
C THR A 192 5.48 25.09 -5.16
N GLY A 193 5.77 23.89 -4.76
CA GLY A 193 5.91 23.48 -3.37
C GLY A 193 6.96 22.39 -3.15
N ASN A 194 8.00 22.34 -4.00
CA ASN A 194 9.05 21.32 -3.91
C ASN A 194 9.63 21.17 -2.50
N GLU A 195 9.81 22.28 -1.76
CA GLU A 195 10.30 22.22 -0.38
C GLU A 195 9.35 21.45 0.57
N ALA A 196 8.04 21.46 0.30
CA ALA A 196 7.09 20.63 1.04
C ALA A 196 7.26 19.15 0.70
N LEU A 197 7.50 18.80 -0.58
CA LEU A 197 7.80 17.42 -0.99
C LEU A 197 9.12 16.93 -0.35
N VAL A 198 10.14 17.77 -0.32
CA VAL A 198 11.42 17.46 0.33
C VAL A 198 11.24 17.26 1.85
N ALA A 199 10.44 18.11 2.51
CA ALA A 199 10.07 17.93 3.91
C ALA A 199 9.31 16.63 4.16
N GLY A 200 8.37 16.31 3.28
CA GLY A 200 7.62 15.03 3.28
C GLY A 200 8.53 13.82 3.12
N ALA A 201 9.53 13.90 2.24
CA ALA A 201 10.50 12.83 2.04
C ALA A 201 11.37 12.59 3.29
N VAL A 202 11.76 13.66 4.01
CA VAL A 202 12.45 13.56 5.30
C VAL A 202 11.56 12.88 6.34
N ALA A 203 10.29 13.27 6.45
CA ALA A 203 9.35 12.67 7.39
C ALA A 203 9.10 11.19 7.07
N ALA A 204 8.82 10.84 5.80
CA ALA A 204 8.59 9.46 5.37
C ALA A 204 9.81 8.56 5.64
N ARG A 205 11.03 9.08 5.42
CA ARG A 205 12.27 8.34 5.74
C ARG A 205 12.42 8.11 7.25
N SER A 206 12.13 9.13 8.05
CA SER A 206 12.18 9.02 9.51
C SER A 206 11.21 7.98 10.04
N ARG A 207 9.97 7.99 9.54
CA ARG A 207 8.94 7.00 9.85
C ARG A 207 9.37 5.57 9.46
N ALA A 208 9.95 5.39 8.27
CA ALA A 208 10.44 4.08 7.82
C ALA A 208 11.56 3.54 8.73
N LEU A 209 12.46 4.40 9.18
CA LEU A 209 13.54 4.05 10.11
C LEU A 209 13.01 3.78 11.52
N TYR A 210 12.02 4.56 11.97
CA TYR A 210 11.32 4.32 13.24
C TYR A 210 10.66 2.93 13.24
N ALA A 211 9.89 2.61 12.21
CA ALA A 211 9.25 1.32 12.06
C ALA A 211 10.27 0.17 12.07
N LYS A 212 11.40 0.33 11.35
CA LYS A 212 12.48 -0.66 11.37
C LYS A 212 13.07 -0.86 12.75
N SER A 213 13.22 0.19 13.54
CA SER A 213 13.86 0.14 14.88
C SER A 213 12.93 -0.43 15.94
N ASN A 214 11.62 -0.27 15.79
CA ASN A 214 10.63 -0.60 16.81
C ASN A 214 9.81 -1.86 16.48
N ILE A 215 9.76 -2.27 15.21
CA ILE A 215 9.02 -3.46 14.79
C ILE A 215 10.01 -4.61 14.56
N SER A 216 9.97 -5.60 15.46
CA SER A 216 10.73 -6.84 15.30
C SER A 216 9.90 -7.89 14.56
N GLY A 217 10.55 -8.81 13.82
CA GLY A 217 9.88 -9.91 13.16
C GLY A 217 10.25 -10.07 11.68
N LYS A 218 9.36 -10.70 10.92
CA LYS A 218 9.60 -11.02 9.51
C LYS A 218 9.60 -9.78 8.63
N PHE A 219 8.84 -8.75 8.98
CA PHE A 219 8.72 -7.47 8.26
C PHE A 219 8.69 -6.29 9.22
N ASN A 220 8.97 -5.08 8.72
CA ASN A 220 9.01 -3.83 9.47
C ASN A 220 7.84 -2.89 9.13
N ALA A 221 7.22 -3.07 7.97
CA ALA A 221 6.10 -2.29 7.50
C ALA A 221 5.12 -3.19 6.74
N THR A 222 3.90 -2.71 6.55
CA THR A 222 2.90 -3.30 5.66
C THR A 222 2.72 -2.38 4.45
N ALA A 223 2.17 -2.90 3.35
CA ALA A 223 2.01 -2.12 2.12
C ALA A 223 0.77 -1.22 2.12
N ASP A 224 -0.09 -1.34 3.10
CA ASP A 224 -1.34 -0.56 3.19
C ASP A 224 -1.22 0.66 4.08
N GLU A 225 -0.19 0.72 4.95
CA GLU A 225 -0.05 1.89 5.81
C GLU A 225 1.41 2.20 6.16
N PRO A 226 1.97 3.22 5.53
CA PRO A 226 1.43 3.99 4.39
C PRO A 226 1.25 3.15 3.13
N LEU A 227 0.37 3.57 2.22
CA LEU A 227 0.14 2.85 0.96
C LEU A 227 1.44 2.75 0.16
N TYR A 228 1.88 1.51 -0.08
CA TYR A 228 3.09 1.21 -0.83
C TYR A 228 2.76 0.44 -2.11
N LEU A 229 2.87 1.10 -3.23
CA LEU A 229 2.59 0.56 -4.57
C LEU A 229 3.85 0.15 -5.33
N GLY A 230 5.00 0.06 -4.66
CA GLY A 230 6.26 -0.26 -5.31
C GLY A 230 6.63 0.74 -6.41
N ILE A 231 7.17 0.25 -7.53
CA ILE A 231 7.55 1.08 -8.68
C ILE A 231 6.33 1.76 -9.33
N ASP A 232 5.18 1.11 -9.30
CA ASP A 232 3.97 1.63 -9.96
C ASP A 232 3.39 2.85 -9.21
N GLY A 233 3.76 3.02 -7.93
CA GLY A 233 3.46 4.22 -7.15
C GLY A 233 4.39 5.41 -7.37
N GLU A 234 5.57 5.21 -7.95
CA GLU A 234 6.60 6.26 -8.07
C GLU A 234 6.19 7.41 -9.00
N ARG A 235 6.60 8.63 -8.67
CA ARG A 235 6.41 9.83 -9.49
C ARG A 235 7.72 10.61 -9.61
N PRO A 236 8.03 11.19 -10.78
CA PRO A 236 9.27 11.92 -11.00
C PRO A 236 9.51 13.06 -10.00
N GLN A 237 8.46 13.84 -9.69
CA GLN A 237 8.55 14.99 -8.79
C GLN A 237 8.88 14.57 -7.35
N THR A 238 8.19 13.55 -6.83
CA THR A 238 8.48 13.02 -5.49
C THR A 238 9.81 12.27 -5.45
N ASN A 239 10.19 11.59 -6.53
CA ASN A 239 11.51 10.96 -6.63
C ASN A 239 12.64 12.01 -6.59
N ALA A 240 12.48 13.15 -7.29
CA ALA A 240 13.45 14.26 -7.24
C ALA A 240 13.57 14.82 -5.81
N ALA A 241 12.46 15.03 -5.10
CA ALA A 241 12.45 15.49 -3.72
C ALA A 241 13.14 14.50 -2.75
N ILE A 242 12.96 13.19 -2.97
CA ILE A 242 13.63 12.14 -2.21
C ILE A 242 15.13 12.18 -2.47
N ASP A 243 15.55 12.29 -3.72
CA ASP A 243 16.95 12.35 -4.09
C ASP A 243 17.63 13.64 -3.53
N GLN A 244 16.92 14.78 -3.52
CA GLN A 244 17.38 16.03 -2.91
C GLN A 244 17.55 15.91 -1.39
N SER A 245 16.69 15.18 -0.71
CA SER A 245 16.74 14.95 0.74
C SER A 245 17.46 13.67 1.14
N LYS A 246 18.18 13.03 0.22
CA LYS A 246 18.79 11.71 0.43
C LYS A 246 19.56 11.61 1.74
N GLY A 247 19.21 10.60 2.52
CA GLY A 247 19.83 10.28 3.80
C GLY A 247 19.44 11.20 4.97
N TRP A 248 18.71 12.30 4.76
CA TRP A 248 18.25 13.15 5.87
C TRP A 248 17.03 12.59 6.58
N ALA A 249 17.11 12.41 7.89
CA ALA A 249 16.04 11.95 8.75
C ALA A 249 15.96 12.72 10.07
N LEU A 250 14.80 12.69 10.70
CA LEU A 250 14.52 13.31 11.99
C LEU A 250 14.76 12.31 13.12
N LEU A 251 15.54 12.73 14.10
CA LEU A 251 15.81 11.97 15.30
C LEU A 251 15.36 12.74 16.54
N LEU A 252 14.73 12.05 17.48
CA LEU A 252 14.43 12.55 18.81
C LEU A 252 15.23 11.72 19.83
N ALA A 253 16.02 12.40 20.66
CA ALA A 253 16.93 11.74 21.60
C ALA A 253 17.81 10.64 20.95
N GLY A 254 18.30 10.90 19.73
CA GLY A 254 19.16 9.99 18.97
C GLY A 254 18.46 8.81 18.30
N ARG A 255 17.13 8.69 18.39
CA ARG A 255 16.33 7.64 17.77
C ARG A 255 15.48 8.19 16.62
N PRO A 256 15.26 7.43 15.55
CA PRO A 256 14.35 7.85 14.48
C PRO A 256 12.99 8.25 15.02
N LEU A 257 12.45 9.36 14.53
CA LEU A 257 11.14 9.88 14.90
C LEU A 257 10.06 9.25 14.03
N GLU A 258 8.93 8.91 14.61
CA GLU A 258 7.70 8.59 13.87
C GLU A 258 7.10 9.90 13.34
N ALA A 259 7.66 10.37 12.22
CA ALA A 259 7.32 11.67 11.66
C ALA A 259 6.31 11.55 10.52
N GLU A 260 5.34 12.44 10.52
CA GLU A 260 4.28 12.48 9.54
C GLU A 260 3.65 13.87 9.45
N PHE A 261 3.30 14.28 8.24
CA PHE A 261 2.41 15.41 8.02
C PHE A 261 0.96 14.92 7.95
N PRO A 262 0.12 15.20 8.96
CA PRO A 262 -1.27 14.73 8.96
C PRO A 262 -2.04 15.22 7.74
N VAL A 263 -2.93 14.38 7.25
CA VAL A 263 -3.92 14.71 6.22
C VAL A 263 -5.21 15.11 6.92
N ILE A 264 -5.74 16.29 6.61
CA ILE A 264 -7.06 16.71 7.12
C ILE A 264 -8.15 15.97 6.33
N PRO A 265 -9.25 15.53 6.97
CA PRO A 265 -10.41 15.02 6.26
C PRO A 265 -10.89 16.04 5.21
N GLY A 266 -10.93 15.62 3.93
CA GLY A 266 -11.21 16.50 2.79
C GLY A 266 -10.00 16.81 1.90
N ASP A 267 -8.78 16.60 2.38
CA ASP A 267 -7.57 16.69 1.57
C ASP A 267 -7.41 15.44 0.71
N VAL A 268 -7.85 15.50 -0.51
CA VAL A 268 -7.73 14.39 -1.46
C VAL A 268 -6.52 14.62 -2.37
N VAL A 269 -5.63 13.64 -2.43
CA VAL A 269 -4.59 13.58 -3.45
C VAL A 269 -5.11 12.73 -4.60
N VAL A 270 -5.48 13.38 -5.69
CA VAL A 270 -5.88 12.70 -6.92
C VAL A 270 -4.64 12.57 -7.79
N PHE A 271 -4.18 11.34 -8.02
CA PHE A 271 -3.14 11.10 -9.02
C PHE A 271 -3.77 11.13 -10.40
N GLN A 272 -3.40 12.12 -11.22
CA GLN A 272 -3.67 12.09 -12.65
C GLN A 272 -2.82 10.95 -13.26
N PRO A 273 -3.41 10.04 -14.04
CA PRO A 273 -2.61 9.03 -14.74
C PRO A 273 -1.69 9.71 -15.75
N GLU A 274 -0.43 9.32 -15.81
CA GLU A 274 0.36 9.57 -17.01
C GLU A 274 -0.32 8.85 -18.17
N ALA A 275 -0.39 9.49 -19.34
CA ALA A 275 -1.04 8.92 -20.52
C ALA A 275 -0.50 7.49 -20.77
N GLY A 276 -1.42 6.50 -20.75
CA GLY A 276 -1.10 5.09 -20.97
C GLY A 276 -0.76 4.27 -19.70
N LYS A 277 -0.82 4.85 -18.48
CA LYS A 277 -0.67 4.12 -17.22
C LYS A 277 -1.96 4.15 -16.41
N PRO A 278 -2.27 3.10 -15.60
CA PRO A 278 -3.46 3.08 -14.75
C PRO A 278 -3.42 4.22 -13.72
N SER A 279 -4.59 4.79 -13.43
CA SER A 279 -4.77 5.83 -12.41
C SER A 279 -4.43 5.28 -11.04
N GLN A 280 -3.65 6.03 -10.26
CA GLN A 280 -3.33 5.68 -8.88
C GLN A 280 -3.78 6.80 -7.95
N VAL A 281 -4.39 6.43 -6.83
CA VAL A 281 -4.97 7.36 -5.86
C VAL A 281 -4.36 7.11 -4.49
N ALA A 282 -4.05 8.17 -3.78
CA ALA A 282 -3.61 8.13 -2.41
C ALA A 282 -4.78 8.34 -1.43
N PHE A 283 -4.67 7.75 -0.26
CA PHE A 283 -5.73 7.66 0.73
C PHE A 283 -5.50 8.59 1.92
N ALA A 284 -6.60 9.07 2.50
CA ALA A 284 -6.58 9.66 3.83
C ALA A 284 -6.40 8.55 4.88
N LYS A 285 -5.54 8.79 5.88
CA LYS A 285 -5.19 7.81 6.90
C LYS A 285 -6.33 7.41 7.82
N ASN A 286 -6.44 6.10 8.05
CA ASN A 286 -6.94 5.55 9.30
C ASN A 286 -5.74 5.05 10.11
N THR A 287 -5.61 5.50 11.34
CA THR A 287 -4.56 5.09 12.29
C THR A 287 -4.64 3.59 12.56
N VAL A 288 -3.65 2.83 12.08
CA VAL A 288 -3.46 1.42 12.46
C VAL A 288 -2.17 1.31 13.28
N VAL A 289 -2.23 0.50 14.31
CA VAL A 289 -1.11 0.27 15.24
C VAL A 289 0.07 -0.34 14.49
N PRO A 290 1.29 0.19 14.60
CA PRO A 290 2.49 -0.37 13.96
C PRO A 290 2.65 -1.86 14.29
N GLY A 291 2.85 -2.69 13.24
CA GLY A 291 3.04 -4.14 13.39
C GLY A 291 1.77 -5.00 13.25
N SER A 292 0.59 -4.41 13.00
CA SER A 292 -0.61 -5.18 12.64
C SER A 292 -0.54 -5.67 11.19
N LYS A 293 -1.09 -6.88 10.96
CA LYS A 293 -1.28 -7.39 9.57
C LYS A 293 -2.21 -6.45 8.82
N PRO A 294 -2.03 -6.33 7.45
CA PRO A 294 -3.01 -5.65 6.61
C PRO A 294 -4.42 -6.14 6.96
N GLY A 295 -5.31 -5.23 7.31
CA GLY A 295 -6.72 -5.57 7.42
C GLY A 295 -7.24 -6.03 6.04
N LEU A 296 -8.20 -6.94 6.03
CA LEU A 296 -8.82 -7.45 4.80
C LEU A 296 -9.22 -6.31 3.84
N GLY A 297 -9.74 -5.21 4.38
CA GLY A 297 -10.14 -4.03 3.62
C GLY A 297 -8.99 -3.34 2.89
N GLY A 298 -7.84 -3.16 3.53
CA GLY A 298 -6.65 -2.57 2.89
C GLY A 298 -6.13 -3.43 1.74
N GLN A 299 -6.09 -4.75 1.91
CA GLN A 299 -5.72 -5.70 0.84
C GLN A 299 -6.71 -5.63 -0.33
N ALA A 300 -8.01 -5.54 -0.02
CA ALA A 300 -9.06 -5.42 -1.04
C ALA A 300 -8.88 -4.15 -1.88
N VAL A 301 -8.60 -3.04 -1.23
CA VAL A 301 -8.34 -1.76 -1.91
C VAL A 301 -7.11 -1.84 -2.81
N GLN A 302 -5.99 -2.34 -2.32
CA GLN A 302 -4.77 -2.50 -3.12
C GLN A 302 -5.03 -3.33 -4.37
N MET A 303 -5.71 -4.46 -4.20
CA MET A 303 -6.05 -5.34 -5.31
C MET A 303 -6.99 -4.68 -6.31
N ALA A 304 -8.05 -4.00 -5.85
CA ALA A 304 -8.97 -3.29 -6.74
C ALA A 304 -8.25 -2.19 -7.54
N MET A 305 -7.35 -1.46 -6.89
CA MET A 305 -6.54 -0.41 -7.51
C MET A 305 -5.58 -0.95 -8.56
N SER A 306 -5.04 -2.16 -8.40
CA SER A 306 -4.18 -2.78 -9.42
C SER A 306 -4.90 -3.06 -10.74
N TYR A 307 -6.23 -3.06 -10.73
CA TYR A 307 -7.07 -3.20 -11.93
C TYR A 307 -7.52 -1.86 -12.54
N ALA A 308 -7.06 -0.72 -12.03
CA ALA A 308 -7.36 0.58 -12.63
C ALA A 308 -6.93 0.60 -14.11
N GLY A 309 -7.81 1.15 -14.99
CA GLY A 309 -7.63 1.11 -16.45
C GLY A 309 -8.15 -0.16 -17.13
N THR A 310 -8.57 -1.19 -16.39
CA THR A 310 -9.23 -2.38 -16.98
C THR A 310 -10.59 -1.99 -17.55
N PRO A 311 -10.94 -2.40 -18.80
CA PRO A 311 -12.22 -2.08 -19.40
C PRO A 311 -13.41 -2.55 -18.58
N TYR A 312 -14.49 -1.75 -18.57
CA TYR A 312 -15.78 -2.22 -18.11
C TYR A 312 -16.33 -3.28 -19.07
N VAL A 313 -16.71 -4.41 -18.54
CA VAL A 313 -17.40 -5.48 -19.29
C VAL A 313 -18.63 -5.91 -18.50
N TRP A 314 -19.81 -5.77 -19.09
CA TRP A 314 -21.04 -6.23 -18.44
C TRP A 314 -20.97 -7.74 -18.14
N GLY A 315 -21.24 -8.13 -16.88
CA GLY A 315 -21.07 -9.50 -16.41
C GLY A 315 -19.61 -9.91 -16.18
N GLY A 316 -18.63 -9.02 -16.40
CA GLY A 316 -17.21 -9.26 -16.19
C GLY A 316 -16.87 -9.38 -14.70
N ALA A 317 -16.09 -10.42 -14.33
CA ALA A 317 -15.68 -10.69 -12.95
C ALA A 317 -14.31 -11.34 -12.87
N LYS A 318 -13.41 -10.96 -13.78
CA LYS A 318 -12.00 -11.46 -13.83
C LYS A 318 -11.11 -10.46 -14.55
N PRO A 319 -9.77 -10.55 -14.39
CA PRO A 319 -8.81 -9.74 -15.14
C PRO A 319 -9.09 -9.81 -16.65
N GLY A 320 -9.08 -8.63 -17.29
CA GLY A 320 -9.49 -8.43 -18.69
C GLY A 320 -10.82 -7.71 -18.85
N GLY A 321 -11.69 -7.72 -17.83
CA GLY A 321 -12.92 -6.94 -17.81
C GLY A 321 -13.74 -7.14 -16.54
N PHE A 322 -14.25 -6.05 -15.99
CA PHE A 322 -15.08 -6.04 -14.79
C PHE A 322 -16.35 -5.21 -14.98
N ASP A 323 -17.47 -5.64 -14.39
CA ASP A 323 -18.53 -4.72 -14.00
C ASP A 323 -18.36 -4.28 -12.54
N CYS A 324 -19.24 -3.39 -12.04
CA CYS A 324 -19.11 -2.79 -10.73
C CYS A 324 -19.03 -3.83 -9.59
N SER A 325 -19.94 -4.77 -9.55
CA SER A 325 -20.00 -5.84 -8.54
C SER A 325 -18.97 -6.95 -8.81
N GLY A 326 -18.63 -7.19 -10.07
CA GLY A 326 -17.63 -8.17 -10.46
C GLY A 326 -16.23 -7.83 -10.02
N LEU A 327 -15.87 -6.55 -9.99
CA LEU A 327 -14.60 -6.09 -9.43
C LEU A 327 -14.51 -6.44 -7.94
N VAL A 328 -15.52 -6.10 -7.15
CA VAL A 328 -15.56 -6.37 -5.70
C VAL A 328 -15.64 -7.86 -5.41
N TYR A 329 -16.47 -8.59 -6.18
CA TYR A 329 -16.58 -10.05 -6.13
C TYR A 329 -15.23 -10.73 -6.37
N TRP A 330 -14.50 -10.32 -7.41
CA TRP A 330 -13.19 -10.86 -7.75
C TRP A 330 -12.18 -10.58 -6.64
N VAL A 331 -12.07 -9.33 -6.23
CA VAL A 331 -11.11 -8.88 -5.23
C VAL A 331 -11.27 -9.63 -3.91
N TYR A 332 -12.47 -9.66 -3.38
CA TYR A 332 -12.73 -10.39 -2.14
C TYR A 332 -12.64 -11.92 -2.32
N GLY A 333 -12.96 -12.44 -3.50
CA GLY A 333 -12.74 -13.84 -3.84
C GLY A 333 -11.29 -14.26 -3.77
N GLN A 334 -10.36 -13.42 -4.25
CA GLN A 334 -8.91 -13.65 -4.14
C GLN A 334 -8.45 -13.62 -2.67
N LEU A 335 -9.11 -12.86 -1.82
CA LEU A 335 -8.85 -12.79 -0.38
C LEU A 335 -9.54 -13.89 0.43
N GLY A 336 -10.16 -14.87 -0.26
CA GLY A 336 -10.77 -16.04 0.36
C GLY A 336 -12.23 -15.85 0.79
N MET A 337 -12.85 -14.71 0.48
CA MET A 337 -14.26 -14.46 0.77
C MET A 337 -15.16 -14.78 -0.42
N ARG A 338 -16.30 -15.41 -0.16
CA ARG A 338 -17.33 -15.68 -1.17
C ARG A 338 -18.45 -14.64 -1.02
N LEU A 339 -18.46 -13.65 -1.90
CA LEU A 339 -19.54 -12.68 -2.01
C LEU A 339 -20.58 -13.13 -3.04
N PRO A 340 -21.84 -12.69 -2.95
CA PRO A 340 -22.79 -12.78 -4.05
C PRO A 340 -22.28 -12.08 -5.31
N ARG A 341 -22.79 -12.47 -6.50
CA ARG A 341 -22.26 -11.91 -7.76
C ARG A 341 -22.77 -10.50 -8.07
N VAL A 342 -23.99 -10.18 -7.75
CA VAL A 342 -24.63 -8.90 -8.14
C VAL A 342 -24.64 -7.88 -7.00
N ALA A 343 -24.67 -6.60 -7.35
CA ALA A 343 -24.55 -5.50 -6.40
C ALA A 343 -25.66 -5.52 -5.32
N GLU A 344 -26.89 -5.79 -5.73
CA GLU A 344 -28.06 -5.84 -4.85
C GLU A 344 -27.89 -6.90 -3.75
N ASP A 345 -27.43 -8.10 -4.13
CA ASP A 345 -27.18 -9.19 -3.17
C ASP A 345 -25.96 -8.90 -2.29
N GLN A 346 -24.90 -8.27 -2.85
CA GLN A 346 -23.73 -7.84 -2.06
C GLN A 346 -24.10 -6.80 -1.00
N ALA A 347 -25.12 -5.99 -1.26
CA ALA A 347 -25.63 -5.01 -0.30
C ALA A 347 -26.37 -5.65 0.90
N THR A 348 -26.72 -6.94 0.83
CA THR A 348 -27.40 -7.64 1.92
C THR A 348 -26.45 -8.34 2.88
N VAL A 349 -25.16 -8.50 2.53
CA VAL A 349 -24.16 -9.23 3.33
C VAL A 349 -23.16 -8.27 4.00
N GLY A 350 -22.59 -8.72 5.12
CA GLY A 350 -21.65 -7.91 5.91
C GLY A 350 -22.32 -6.88 6.84
N ALA A 351 -21.52 -6.23 7.66
CA ALA A 351 -22.00 -5.22 8.61
C ALA A 351 -22.35 -3.92 7.87
N TYR A 352 -23.52 -3.34 8.17
CA TYR A 352 -23.90 -2.02 7.65
C TYR A 352 -22.97 -0.92 8.15
N VAL A 353 -22.57 -0.02 7.24
CA VAL A 353 -21.69 1.11 7.55
C VAL A 353 -22.29 2.40 6.99
N PRO A 354 -22.63 3.39 7.84
CA PRO A 354 -23.06 4.70 7.38
C PRO A 354 -21.87 5.47 6.78
N PHE A 355 -22.14 6.47 5.92
CA PHE A 355 -21.11 7.23 5.19
C PHE A 355 -19.98 7.76 6.09
N ALA A 356 -20.32 8.35 7.23
CA ALA A 356 -19.37 8.93 8.18
C ALA A 356 -18.45 7.90 8.88
N GLN A 357 -18.76 6.60 8.78
CA GLN A 357 -17.99 5.51 9.39
C GLN A 357 -17.30 4.60 8.36
N LEU A 358 -17.34 4.99 7.09
CA LEU A 358 -16.66 4.26 6.02
C LEU A 358 -15.16 4.18 6.27
N LYS A 359 -14.60 2.99 6.02
CA LYS A 359 -13.16 2.71 6.08
C LYS A 359 -12.72 2.08 4.76
N PRO A 360 -11.46 2.26 4.36
CA PRO A 360 -10.92 1.58 3.17
C PRO A 360 -11.25 0.09 3.17
N GLY A 361 -11.79 -0.39 2.03
CA GLY A 361 -12.27 -1.75 1.88
C GLY A 361 -13.77 -1.95 2.13
N ASP A 362 -14.49 -0.97 2.66
CA ASP A 362 -15.94 -1.07 2.70
C ASP A 362 -16.52 -1.01 1.28
N ALA A 363 -17.44 -1.91 0.95
CA ALA A 363 -18.21 -1.78 -0.27
C ALA A 363 -19.23 -0.65 -0.11
N VAL A 364 -19.36 0.22 -1.11
CA VAL A 364 -20.30 1.35 -1.12
C VAL A 364 -21.33 1.16 -2.22
N PHE A 365 -22.58 1.41 -1.92
CA PHE A 365 -23.74 1.10 -2.75
C PHE A 365 -24.54 2.34 -3.08
N PHE A 366 -25.07 2.36 -4.32
CA PHE A 366 -25.80 3.51 -4.85
C PHE A 366 -27.12 3.06 -5.45
N ALA A 367 -28.21 3.65 -4.93
CA ALA A 367 -29.56 3.36 -5.38
C ALA A 367 -30.06 4.40 -6.38
N ASP A 368 -31.00 4.01 -7.21
CA ASP A 368 -31.80 4.96 -7.99
C ASP A 368 -33.02 5.47 -7.20
N SER A 369 -33.87 6.26 -7.82
CA SER A 369 -35.07 6.85 -7.18
C SER A 369 -36.11 5.80 -6.77
N SER A 370 -36.05 4.57 -7.28
CA SER A 370 -36.90 3.44 -6.86
C SER A 370 -36.35 2.68 -5.65
N GLY A 371 -35.13 2.98 -5.22
CA GLY A 371 -34.39 2.25 -4.20
C GLY A 371 -33.62 1.04 -4.73
N TYR A 372 -33.61 0.80 -6.05
CA TYR A 372 -32.86 -0.28 -6.65
C TYR A 372 -31.35 0.01 -6.62
N ILE A 373 -30.55 -0.92 -6.08
CA ILE A 373 -29.10 -0.82 -6.01
C ILE A 373 -28.48 -1.28 -7.33
N GLY A 374 -28.37 -0.32 -8.25
CA GLY A 374 -27.83 -0.56 -9.58
C GLY A 374 -26.31 -0.36 -9.73
N HIS A 375 -25.65 0.13 -8.69
CA HIS A 375 -24.21 0.41 -8.76
C HIS A 375 -23.50 0.28 -7.40
N MET A 376 -22.20 -0.04 -7.47
CA MET A 376 -21.35 -0.14 -6.29
C MET A 376 -19.87 0.08 -6.64
N GLY A 377 -19.08 0.30 -5.60
CA GLY A 377 -17.63 0.35 -5.66
C GLY A 377 -17.02 -0.05 -4.33
N LEU A 378 -15.71 0.06 -4.24
CA LEU A 378 -14.95 -0.17 -3.02
C LEU A 378 -14.45 1.17 -2.48
N TYR A 379 -14.83 1.53 -1.26
CA TYR A 379 -14.36 2.74 -0.61
C TYR A 379 -12.86 2.66 -0.37
N ILE A 380 -12.17 3.74 -0.71
CA ILE A 380 -10.72 3.78 -0.65
C ILE A 380 -10.20 4.82 0.35
N GLY A 381 -11.09 5.53 1.05
CA GLY A 381 -10.77 6.64 1.94
C GLY A 381 -11.03 8.00 1.29
N GLY A 382 -10.96 9.08 2.08
CA GLY A 382 -11.04 10.46 1.58
C GLY A 382 -12.30 10.82 0.78
N GLY A 383 -13.42 10.14 0.98
CA GLY A 383 -14.63 10.37 0.21
C GLY A 383 -14.60 9.78 -1.21
N GLN A 384 -13.75 8.80 -1.48
CA GLN A 384 -13.55 8.21 -2.81
C GLN A 384 -13.82 6.71 -2.85
N MET A 385 -14.14 6.21 -4.04
CA MET A 385 -14.25 4.79 -4.33
C MET A 385 -13.47 4.41 -5.60
N VAL A 386 -13.00 3.17 -5.65
CA VAL A 386 -12.60 2.51 -6.91
C VAL A 386 -13.77 1.66 -7.42
N HIS A 387 -14.09 1.80 -8.69
CA HIS A 387 -15.21 1.09 -9.31
C HIS A 387 -15.03 0.88 -10.81
N ALA A 388 -15.81 -0.03 -11.40
CA ALA A 388 -16.02 -0.16 -12.83
C ALA A 388 -17.35 0.52 -13.17
N PRO A 389 -17.36 1.72 -13.84
CA PRO A 389 -18.56 2.56 -13.91
C PRO A 389 -19.65 2.04 -14.84
N GLN A 390 -19.33 1.86 -16.12
CA GLN A 390 -20.29 1.53 -17.19
C GLN A 390 -19.58 1.13 -18.50
N THR A 391 -20.33 0.59 -19.45
CA THR A 391 -19.82 0.25 -20.79
C THR A 391 -19.15 1.44 -21.47
N GLY A 392 -17.99 1.21 -22.06
CA GLY A 392 -17.17 2.25 -22.71
C GLY A 392 -16.22 2.98 -21.75
N ASP A 393 -16.25 2.64 -20.45
CA ASP A 393 -15.37 3.20 -19.43
C ASP A 393 -14.42 2.12 -18.86
N VAL A 394 -13.57 2.51 -17.93
CA VAL A 394 -12.58 1.63 -17.31
C VAL A 394 -12.72 1.64 -15.78
N VAL A 395 -12.14 0.67 -15.10
CA VAL A 395 -11.96 0.73 -13.65
C VAL A 395 -11.19 2.00 -13.30
N LYS A 396 -11.78 2.82 -12.44
CA LYS A 396 -11.22 4.13 -12.05
C LYS A 396 -11.65 4.54 -10.65
N VAL A 397 -11.04 5.60 -10.17
CA VAL A 397 -11.44 6.24 -8.92
C VAL A 397 -12.42 7.37 -9.19
N THR A 398 -13.39 7.53 -8.29
CA THR A 398 -14.41 8.58 -8.36
C THR A 398 -14.71 9.11 -6.97
N ASP A 399 -14.86 10.44 -6.86
CA ASP A 399 -15.34 11.10 -5.65
C ASP A 399 -16.80 10.74 -5.37
N ILE A 400 -17.10 10.42 -4.10
CA ILE A 400 -18.45 10.10 -3.62
C ILE A 400 -18.87 10.98 -2.44
N SER A 401 -18.07 11.99 -2.11
CA SER A 401 -18.35 12.91 -1.00
C SER A 401 -19.32 14.02 -1.39
N SER A 402 -19.61 14.17 -2.68
CA SER A 402 -20.50 15.18 -3.23
C SER A 402 -21.18 14.72 -4.52
N GLY A 403 -22.17 15.49 -5.01
CA GLY A 403 -22.84 15.29 -6.28
C GLY A 403 -23.60 13.95 -6.38
N ARG A 404 -23.74 13.45 -7.62
CA ARG A 404 -24.60 12.32 -7.96
C ARG A 404 -24.38 11.06 -7.11
N TYR A 405 -23.16 10.71 -6.76
CA TYR A 405 -22.90 9.52 -5.95
C TYR A 405 -23.27 9.73 -4.50
N PHE A 406 -22.98 10.92 -3.93
CA PHE A 406 -23.38 11.26 -2.57
C PHE A 406 -24.91 11.22 -2.39
N GLU A 407 -25.64 11.83 -3.34
CA GLU A 407 -27.11 11.87 -3.32
C GLU A 407 -27.76 10.49 -3.44
N ARG A 408 -27.09 9.54 -4.09
CA ARG A 408 -27.57 8.18 -4.32
C ARG A 408 -27.00 7.16 -3.34
N PHE A 409 -26.20 7.59 -2.37
CA PHE A 409 -25.56 6.67 -1.43
C PHE A 409 -26.61 5.93 -0.59
N ALA A 410 -26.67 4.60 -0.73
CA ALA A 410 -27.63 3.72 -0.07
C ALA A 410 -27.04 3.01 1.17
N GLY A 411 -25.76 3.18 1.44
CA GLY A 411 -25.05 2.59 2.57
C GLY A 411 -23.75 1.91 2.16
N GLY A 412 -22.94 1.59 3.16
CA GLY A 412 -21.75 0.76 3.01
C GLY A 412 -21.95 -0.64 3.61
N ARG A 413 -21.09 -1.57 3.23
CA ARG A 413 -20.99 -2.90 3.85
C ARG A 413 -19.52 -3.20 4.14
N ARG A 414 -19.25 -3.58 5.37
CA ARG A 414 -17.94 -4.08 5.80
C ARG A 414 -17.97 -5.60 5.80
N TYR A 415 -17.15 -6.20 4.95
CA TYR A 415 -17.02 -7.64 4.88
C TYR A 415 -15.92 -8.09 5.86
N SER A 416 -16.22 -9.09 6.66
CA SER A 416 -15.27 -9.75 7.58
C SER A 416 -15.39 -11.27 7.40
N PRO A 417 -14.28 -12.03 7.60
CA PRO A 417 -14.29 -13.48 7.54
C PRO A 417 -15.26 -14.12 8.52
#